data_7e240b16afb56467065efba439a36452
#
_entry.id   7e240b16afb56467065efba439a36452
#
_cell.length_a   1.000
_cell.length_b   1.000
_cell.length_c   1.000
_cell.angle_alpha   90.00
_cell.angle_beta   90.00
_cell.angle_gamma   90.00
#
_symmetry.space_group_name_H-M   'P 1'
#
loop_
_entity.id
_entity.type
_entity.pdbx_description
1 polymer ?
#
loop_
_entity_poly.entity_id
_entity_poly.type
_entity_poly.pdbx_seq_one_letter_code
_entity_poly.pdbx_strand_id
1 'polypeptide(L)'
;LLAGCKDMSFCDFTVNHSANYAFLAYQIESTRYERIKINGGWDGIHVRGAKRLHISNCNIHSGDDALAGGYWEKAQITNCTLNSSCNGIRMIMPSTNVHVSHCRFEGPGVYPHITSGRTATESAINIQPGGWGKAPGRLDGIYIKHCIINNVLTPISVTLSEDNAAGTIVIDDVKATNVNHMALSVKSWGSAPTDLVCMRNVHMEFVGKDDPALPSWFEGKDFSEWPVFPCWGMYFRNIGQVKLKNVTLQLKGKDYRTPIIYDNVHKKPSTSACSIITKTAK
;
A
#
# COMPACT_ATOMS: atom_id res chain seq x y z
N LEU A 1 22.38 -1.61 -10.56
CA LEU A 1 22.11 -2.96 -10.08
C LEU A 1 23.04 -3.32 -8.93
N LEU A 2 22.47 -3.81 -7.83
CA LEU A 2 23.18 -4.29 -6.65
C LEU A 2 22.77 -5.75 -6.42
N ALA A 3 23.74 -6.61 -6.09
CA ALA A 3 23.46 -8.01 -5.76
C ALA A 3 24.40 -8.51 -4.66
N GLY A 4 23.86 -9.12 -3.60
CA GLY A 4 24.62 -9.67 -2.49
C GLY A 4 25.46 -8.66 -1.70
N CYS A 5 25.14 -7.37 -1.81
CA CYS A 5 25.91 -6.29 -1.18
C CYS A 5 25.55 -6.13 0.30
N LYS A 6 26.52 -5.72 1.11
CA LYS A 6 26.35 -5.43 2.54
C LYS A 6 26.89 -4.05 2.89
N ASP A 7 26.33 -3.46 3.94
CA ASP A 7 26.80 -2.22 4.56
C ASP A 7 26.93 -1.05 3.57
N MET A 8 25.94 -0.93 2.67
CA MET A 8 25.91 0.12 1.64
C MET A 8 25.15 1.35 2.14
N SER A 9 25.63 2.53 1.72
CA SER A 9 24.95 3.81 1.98
C SER A 9 24.91 4.65 0.72
N PHE A 10 23.72 5.08 0.34
CA PHE A 10 23.44 5.96 -0.79
C PHE A 10 22.78 7.22 -0.25
N CYS A 11 23.44 8.36 -0.36
CA CYS A 11 22.97 9.59 0.28
C CYS A 11 23.21 10.82 -0.59
N ASP A 12 22.30 11.81 -0.46
CA ASP A 12 22.53 13.20 -0.87
C ASP A 12 22.73 13.41 -2.38
N PHE A 13 21.95 12.74 -3.21
CA PHE A 13 21.98 12.97 -4.66
C PHE A 13 20.62 12.86 -5.32
N THR A 14 20.56 13.21 -6.59
CA THR A 14 19.36 13.14 -7.42
C THR A 14 19.57 12.20 -8.60
N VAL A 15 18.58 11.34 -8.85
CA VAL A 15 18.48 10.53 -10.07
C VAL A 15 17.37 11.11 -10.94
N ASN A 16 17.67 11.46 -12.17
CA ASN A 16 16.69 11.98 -13.12
C ASN A 16 16.54 11.03 -14.31
N HIS A 17 15.27 10.69 -14.63
CA HIS A 17 14.89 9.95 -15.82
C HIS A 17 15.69 8.67 -16.07
N SER A 18 15.79 7.82 -15.04
CA SER A 18 16.41 6.51 -15.21
C SER A 18 15.70 5.74 -16.33
N ALA A 19 16.46 5.06 -17.17
CA ALA A 19 15.92 4.30 -18.30
C ALA A 19 15.04 3.13 -17.87
N ASN A 20 15.21 2.66 -16.63
CA ASN A 20 14.42 1.61 -15.99
C ASN A 20 14.30 1.96 -14.50
N TYR A 21 14.60 1.06 -13.59
CA TYR A 21 14.64 1.35 -12.14
C TYR A 21 15.75 2.35 -11.82
N ALA A 22 15.51 3.31 -10.93
CA ALA A 22 16.62 4.14 -10.44
C ALA A 22 17.60 3.28 -9.61
N PHE A 23 17.05 2.40 -8.77
CA PHE A 23 17.81 1.37 -8.06
C PHE A 23 17.15 0.01 -8.20
N LEU A 24 17.93 -1.00 -8.53
CA LEU A 24 17.53 -2.40 -8.52
C LEU A 24 18.51 -3.18 -7.65
N ALA A 25 18.00 -3.83 -6.61
CA ALA A 25 18.82 -4.55 -5.65
C ALA A 25 18.28 -5.95 -5.34
N TYR A 26 19.20 -6.89 -5.19
CA TYR A 26 18.89 -8.28 -4.82
C TYR A 26 19.73 -8.70 -3.61
N GLN A 27 19.08 -9.28 -2.59
CA GLN A 27 19.74 -9.91 -1.45
C GLN A 27 20.78 -9.01 -0.76
N ILE A 28 20.34 -7.80 -0.41
CA ILE A 28 21.20 -6.81 0.26
C ILE A 28 21.06 -6.89 1.78
N GLU A 29 22.07 -6.41 2.49
CA GLU A 29 22.08 -6.39 3.96
C GLU A 29 22.60 -5.05 4.48
N SER A 30 21.99 -4.53 5.56
CA SER A 30 22.38 -3.26 6.19
C SER A 30 22.55 -2.11 5.17
N THR A 31 21.55 -1.92 4.32
CA THR A 31 21.62 -0.92 3.26
C THR A 31 20.76 0.29 3.60
N ARG A 32 21.30 1.47 3.36
CA ARG A 32 20.65 2.77 3.59
C ARG A 32 20.51 3.55 2.29
N TYR A 33 19.30 4.09 2.08
CA TYR A 33 18.99 5.11 1.07
C TYR A 33 18.49 6.34 1.82
N GLU A 34 19.20 7.46 1.72
CA GLU A 34 18.90 8.63 2.53
C GLU A 34 19.04 9.93 1.76
N ARG A 35 18.07 10.83 1.88
CA ARG A 35 18.03 12.14 1.22
C ARG A 35 18.27 12.07 -0.28
N ILE A 36 17.65 11.07 -0.92
CA ILE A 36 17.71 10.87 -2.36
C ILE A 36 16.47 11.48 -2.99
N LYS A 37 16.66 12.17 -4.12
CA LYS A 37 15.56 12.58 -5.00
C LYS A 37 15.56 11.68 -6.24
N ILE A 38 14.39 11.19 -6.62
CA ILE A 38 14.22 10.42 -7.86
C ILE A 38 13.11 11.07 -8.67
N ASN A 39 13.38 11.39 -9.92
CA ASN A 39 12.45 12.06 -10.82
C ASN A 39 12.31 11.26 -12.12
N GLY A 40 11.16 10.68 -12.35
CA GLY A 40 10.84 9.89 -13.55
C GLY A 40 11.48 8.49 -13.57
N GLY A 41 11.43 7.84 -14.72
CA GLY A 41 11.81 6.44 -14.87
C GLY A 41 10.65 5.48 -14.59
N TRP A 42 10.98 4.22 -14.37
CA TRP A 42 10.04 3.19 -13.93
C TRP A 42 9.92 3.22 -12.40
N ASP A 43 10.39 2.16 -11.69
CA ASP A 43 10.41 2.20 -10.23
C ASP A 43 11.52 3.12 -9.70
N GLY A 44 11.26 3.69 -8.55
CA GLY A 44 12.28 4.42 -7.82
C GLY A 44 13.31 3.47 -7.20
N ILE A 45 12.99 2.84 -6.08
CA ILE A 45 13.87 1.89 -5.39
C ILE A 45 13.21 0.52 -5.37
N HIS A 46 13.76 -0.45 -6.11
CA HIS A 46 13.27 -1.81 -6.19
C HIS A 46 14.24 -2.78 -5.51
N VAL A 47 13.79 -3.43 -4.42
CA VAL A 47 14.65 -4.31 -3.61
C VAL A 47 14.00 -5.67 -3.43
N ARG A 48 14.62 -6.71 -3.97
CA ARG A 48 14.20 -8.11 -3.83
C ARG A 48 15.12 -8.86 -2.86
N GLY A 49 14.67 -8.97 -1.62
CA GLY A 49 15.45 -9.52 -0.52
C GLY A 49 16.34 -8.49 0.15
N ALA A 50 16.04 -8.19 1.40
CA ALA A 50 16.86 -7.31 2.22
C ALA A 50 16.79 -7.69 3.69
N LYS A 51 17.92 -7.55 4.40
CA LYS A 51 17.97 -7.53 5.86
C LYS A 51 18.42 -6.15 6.33
N ARG A 52 17.70 -5.57 7.28
CA ARG A 52 18.00 -4.23 7.82
C ARG A 52 18.08 -3.14 6.72
N LEU A 53 16.96 -2.98 6.01
CA LEU A 53 16.80 -1.95 4.98
C LEU A 53 16.34 -0.64 5.62
N HIS A 54 17.02 0.46 5.31
CA HIS A 54 16.62 1.80 5.72
C HIS A 54 16.41 2.70 4.50
N ILE A 55 15.22 3.29 4.38
CA ILE A 55 14.91 4.30 3.37
C ILE A 55 14.37 5.51 4.11
N SER A 56 15.07 6.64 4.07
CA SER A 56 14.68 7.79 4.87
C SER A 56 14.90 9.13 4.16
N ASN A 57 14.01 10.08 4.45
CA ASN A 57 14.10 11.46 3.96
C ASN A 57 14.20 11.55 2.41
N CYS A 58 13.66 10.57 1.70
CA CYS A 58 13.69 10.50 0.24
C CYS A 58 12.46 11.18 -0.35
N ASN A 59 12.65 11.80 -1.53
CA ASN A 59 11.58 12.37 -2.33
C ASN A 59 11.56 11.66 -3.69
N ILE A 60 10.56 10.78 -3.91
CA ILE A 60 10.52 9.88 -5.06
C ILE A 60 9.28 10.17 -5.89
N HIS A 61 9.47 10.54 -7.14
CA HIS A 61 8.45 10.73 -8.15
C HIS A 61 8.76 9.79 -9.32
N SER A 62 8.05 8.68 -9.41
CA SER A 62 8.29 7.61 -10.40
C SER A 62 7.12 7.44 -11.36
N GLY A 63 7.40 6.88 -12.52
CA GLY A 63 6.37 6.52 -13.51
C GLY A 63 5.70 5.17 -13.21
N ASP A 64 6.37 4.29 -12.46
CA ASP A 64 5.83 3.04 -11.94
C ASP A 64 5.87 3.11 -10.40
N ASP A 65 6.20 2.06 -9.66
CA ASP A 65 6.18 2.06 -8.21
C ASP A 65 7.29 2.96 -7.60
N ALA A 66 6.98 3.77 -6.59
CA ALA A 66 8.03 4.57 -5.97
C ALA A 66 9.01 3.70 -5.16
N LEU A 67 8.49 2.76 -4.39
CA LEU A 67 9.26 1.73 -3.70
C LEU A 67 8.64 0.37 -4.03
N ALA A 68 9.45 -0.61 -4.44
CA ALA A 68 8.98 -1.93 -4.78
C ALA A 68 9.88 -3.06 -4.28
N GLY A 69 9.34 -4.29 -4.24
CA GLY A 69 10.10 -5.50 -3.94
C GLY A 69 9.47 -6.35 -2.85
N GLY A 70 10.29 -6.79 -1.91
CA GLY A 70 9.85 -7.65 -0.80
C GLY A 70 10.92 -8.64 -0.36
N TYR A 71 10.54 -9.67 0.42
CA TYR A 71 11.43 -10.48 1.25
C TYR A 71 12.33 -9.58 2.10
N TRP A 72 11.72 -8.53 2.66
CA TRP A 72 12.40 -7.62 3.58
C TRP A 72 12.28 -8.14 5.02
N GLU A 73 13.39 -8.19 5.70
CA GLU A 73 13.48 -8.47 7.14
C GLU A 73 14.01 -7.23 7.86
N LYS A 74 13.21 -6.64 8.75
CA LYS A 74 13.54 -5.40 9.47
C LYS A 74 13.77 -4.22 8.51
N ALA A 75 12.75 -3.85 7.77
CA ALA A 75 12.77 -2.67 6.91
C ALA A 75 12.18 -1.45 7.64
N GLN A 76 12.81 -0.30 7.48
CA GLN A 76 12.33 0.98 7.97
C GLN A 76 12.25 1.97 6.81
N ILE A 77 11.05 2.50 6.57
CA ILE A 77 10.78 3.52 5.55
C ILE A 77 10.19 4.71 6.29
N THR A 78 10.93 5.82 6.35
CA THR A 78 10.54 6.94 7.20
C THR A 78 10.80 8.31 6.57
N ASN A 79 9.92 9.27 6.84
CA ASN A 79 10.02 10.66 6.37
C ASN A 79 10.15 10.78 4.85
N CYS A 80 9.50 9.90 4.07
CA CYS A 80 9.58 9.93 2.62
C CYS A 80 8.31 10.57 2.01
N THR A 81 8.52 11.29 0.91
CA THR A 81 7.43 11.69 0.02
C THR A 81 7.45 10.79 -1.21
N LEU A 82 6.34 10.10 -1.44
CA LEU A 82 6.22 9.10 -2.48
C LEU A 82 5.07 9.49 -3.42
N ASN A 83 5.40 9.80 -4.65
CA ASN A 83 4.48 10.09 -5.74
C ASN A 83 4.74 9.11 -6.89
N SER A 84 3.71 8.49 -7.39
CA SER A 84 3.84 7.42 -8.37
C SER A 84 2.59 7.34 -9.24
N SER A 85 2.77 6.94 -10.48
CA SER A 85 1.67 6.59 -11.40
C SER A 85 1.27 5.11 -11.32
N CYS A 86 1.72 4.40 -10.28
CA CYS A 86 1.32 3.05 -9.95
C CYS A 86 1.12 2.95 -8.42
N ASN A 87 2.12 2.55 -7.65
CA ASN A 87 1.98 2.47 -6.20
C ASN A 87 3.06 3.27 -5.46
N GLY A 88 2.72 3.85 -4.33
CA GLY A 88 3.71 4.47 -3.45
C GLY A 88 4.69 3.42 -2.90
N ILE A 89 4.16 2.34 -2.33
CA ILE A 89 4.94 1.15 -1.93
C ILE A 89 4.25 -0.08 -2.48
N ARG A 90 5.00 -0.94 -3.17
CA ARG A 90 4.51 -2.23 -3.64
C ARG A 90 5.36 -3.40 -3.12
N MET A 91 4.78 -4.21 -2.25
CA MET A 91 5.41 -5.45 -1.77
C MET A 91 4.88 -6.65 -2.52
N ILE A 92 5.67 -7.20 -3.43
CA ILE A 92 5.35 -8.37 -4.28
C ILE A 92 5.86 -9.70 -3.72
N MET A 93 6.54 -9.65 -2.57
CA MET A 93 6.93 -10.83 -1.80
C MET A 93 6.65 -10.58 -0.32
N PRO A 94 6.34 -11.64 0.46
CA PRO A 94 6.08 -11.50 1.89
C PRO A 94 7.31 -10.96 2.62
N SER A 95 7.06 -10.09 3.57
CA SER A 95 8.11 -9.39 4.34
C SER A 95 7.77 -9.42 5.82
N THR A 96 8.78 -9.25 6.68
CA THR A 96 8.62 -9.31 8.12
C THR A 96 9.24 -8.09 8.82
N ASN A 97 8.56 -7.61 9.84
CA ASN A 97 9.01 -6.47 10.65
C ASN A 97 9.32 -5.23 9.78
N VAL A 98 8.29 -4.79 9.03
CA VAL A 98 8.34 -3.63 8.15
C VAL A 98 7.64 -2.46 8.80
N HIS A 99 8.35 -1.36 8.97
CA HIS A 99 7.86 -0.12 9.54
C HIS A 99 7.84 0.98 8.48
N VAL A 100 6.65 1.47 8.17
CA VAL A 100 6.43 2.65 7.31
C VAL A 100 5.92 3.76 8.21
N SER A 101 6.65 4.86 8.34
CA SER A 101 6.23 5.92 9.24
C SER A 101 6.58 7.33 8.75
N HIS A 102 5.74 8.31 9.12
CA HIS A 102 5.92 9.71 8.77
C HIS A 102 6.08 9.94 7.25
N CYS A 103 5.46 9.06 6.45
CA CYS A 103 5.52 9.13 5.00
C CYS A 103 4.29 9.85 4.44
N ARG A 104 4.50 10.48 3.30
CA ARG A 104 3.48 11.19 2.53
C ARG A 104 3.33 10.53 1.18
N PHE A 105 2.12 10.12 0.86
CA PHE A 105 1.75 9.50 -0.41
C PHE A 105 0.84 10.46 -1.15
N GLU A 106 1.25 10.87 -2.34
CA GLU A 106 0.56 11.88 -3.13
C GLU A 106 0.25 11.34 -4.53
N GLY A 107 -1.00 11.41 -4.94
CA GLY A 107 -1.44 11.20 -6.32
C GLY A 107 -2.03 12.49 -6.89
N PRO A 108 -2.22 12.56 -8.21
CA PRO A 108 -1.75 11.60 -9.20
C PRO A 108 -0.23 11.64 -9.37
N GLY A 109 0.33 10.66 -10.09
CA GLY A 109 1.75 10.65 -10.42
C GLY A 109 2.15 11.84 -11.31
N VAL A 110 3.25 12.48 -10.97
CA VAL A 110 3.83 13.59 -11.76
C VAL A 110 4.40 13.07 -13.08
N TYR A 111 5.00 11.89 -13.08
CA TYR A 111 5.52 11.22 -14.27
C TYR A 111 4.57 10.10 -14.68
N PRO A 112 4.09 10.10 -15.93
CA PRO A 112 3.21 9.05 -16.42
C PRO A 112 3.84 7.67 -16.36
N HIS A 113 3.02 6.66 -16.12
CA HIS A 113 3.44 5.26 -16.22
C HIS A 113 3.92 4.95 -17.64
N ILE A 114 5.12 4.41 -17.77
CA ILE A 114 5.85 4.32 -19.05
C ILE A 114 5.07 3.56 -20.13
N THR A 115 4.41 2.45 -19.77
CA THR A 115 3.72 1.62 -20.76
C THR A 115 2.28 2.03 -21.04
N SER A 116 1.57 2.59 -20.06
CA SER A 116 0.13 2.89 -20.21
C SER A 116 -0.20 4.37 -20.31
N GLY A 117 0.76 5.25 -20.02
CA GLY A 117 0.54 6.69 -20.01
C GLY A 117 -0.36 7.20 -18.89
N ARG A 118 -0.90 6.31 -18.02
CA ARG A 118 -1.73 6.73 -16.91
C ARG A 118 -0.94 7.52 -15.86
N THR A 119 -1.63 8.35 -15.09
CA THR A 119 -1.05 9.09 -13.96
C THR A 119 -1.73 8.75 -12.63
N ALA A 120 -2.82 7.98 -12.64
CA ALA A 120 -3.52 7.61 -11.42
C ALA A 120 -2.60 6.79 -10.51
N THR A 121 -2.49 7.18 -9.24
CA THR A 121 -1.84 6.37 -8.21
C THR A 121 -2.81 5.29 -7.76
N GLU A 122 -2.49 4.04 -8.04
CA GLU A 122 -3.36 2.90 -7.73
C GLU A 122 -3.53 2.73 -6.22
N SER A 123 -2.41 2.62 -5.52
CA SER A 123 -2.42 2.53 -4.05
C SER A 123 -1.30 3.36 -3.44
N ALA A 124 -1.54 3.92 -2.27
CA ALA A 124 -0.43 4.41 -1.47
C ALA A 124 0.46 3.25 -1.03
N ILE A 125 -0.14 2.15 -0.55
CA ILE A 125 0.57 0.93 -0.15
C ILE A 125 -0.19 -0.28 -0.70
N ASN A 126 0.48 -1.07 -1.54
CA ASN A 126 -0.01 -2.32 -2.12
C ASN A 126 0.88 -3.48 -1.65
N ILE A 127 0.31 -4.42 -0.91
CA ILE A 127 0.97 -5.62 -0.45
C ILE A 127 0.31 -6.81 -1.13
N GLN A 128 0.98 -7.36 -2.13
CA GLN A 128 0.44 -8.43 -2.97
C GLN A 128 1.52 -9.47 -3.27
N PRO A 129 1.88 -10.31 -2.28
CA PRO A 129 2.80 -11.41 -2.52
C PRO A 129 2.29 -12.30 -3.65
N GLY A 130 3.17 -12.61 -4.59
CA GLY A 130 2.80 -13.39 -5.77
C GLY A 130 2.25 -12.58 -6.95
N GLY A 131 2.14 -11.27 -6.85
CA GLY A 131 1.68 -10.41 -7.96
C GLY A 131 2.58 -10.41 -9.21
N TRP A 132 3.82 -10.87 -9.07
CA TRP A 132 4.80 -10.99 -10.16
C TRP A 132 5.48 -12.37 -10.19
N GLY A 133 4.73 -13.41 -9.98
CA GLY A 133 5.22 -14.76 -9.90
C GLY A 133 5.13 -15.32 -8.48
N LYS A 134 5.37 -16.64 -8.37
CA LYS A 134 5.20 -17.33 -7.09
C LYS A 134 6.13 -16.77 -6.01
N ALA A 135 5.56 -16.33 -4.91
CA ALA A 135 6.28 -15.76 -3.77
C ALA A 135 5.68 -16.30 -2.45
N PRO A 136 5.95 -17.57 -2.10
CA PRO A 136 5.39 -18.17 -0.91
C PRO A 136 6.00 -17.59 0.36
N GLY A 137 5.29 -17.71 1.47
CA GLY A 137 5.79 -17.36 2.79
C GLY A 137 4.81 -16.52 3.60
N ARG A 138 5.29 -16.11 4.78
CA ARG A 138 4.48 -15.38 5.74
C ARG A 138 4.84 -13.89 5.76
N LEU A 139 3.83 -13.06 5.63
CA LEU A 139 3.89 -11.63 5.91
C LEU A 139 3.64 -11.43 7.40
N ASP A 140 4.50 -10.71 8.14
CA ASP A 140 4.23 -10.46 9.56
C ASP A 140 4.88 -9.18 10.10
N GLY A 141 4.23 -8.57 11.10
CA GLY A 141 4.77 -7.37 11.72
C GLY A 141 4.84 -6.19 10.75
N ILE A 142 3.73 -5.89 10.09
CA ILE A 142 3.61 -4.74 9.18
C ILE A 142 3.02 -3.57 9.96
N TYR A 143 3.78 -2.49 10.08
CA TYR A 143 3.40 -1.30 10.83
C TYR A 143 3.39 -0.08 9.91
N ILE A 144 2.23 0.53 9.72
CA ILE A 144 2.01 1.74 8.94
C ILE A 144 1.54 2.81 9.92
N LYS A 145 2.38 3.83 10.18
CA LYS A 145 2.11 4.80 11.24
C LYS A 145 2.40 6.24 10.82
N HIS A 146 1.61 7.18 11.36
CA HIS A 146 1.83 8.62 11.15
C HIS A 146 1.96 9.00 9.67
N CYS A 147 1.12 8.43 8.82
CA CYS A 147 1.18 8.62 7.37
C CYS A 147 0.04 9.50 6.86
N ILE A 148 0.34 10.27 5.82
CA ILE A 148 -0.63 11.08 5.09
C ILE A 148 -0.74 10.53 3.68
N ILE A 149 -1.97 10.29 3.24
CA ILE A 149 -2.30 9.75 1.92
C ILE A 149 -3.27 10.72 1.25
N ASN A 150 -3.02 11.09 0.02
CA ASN A 150 -3.91 11.99 -0.70
C ASN A 150 -4.03 11.62 -2.17
N ASN A 151 -5.27 11.64 -2.67
CA ASN A 151 -5.62 11.48 -4.09
C ASN A 151 -5.08 10.19 -4.73
N VAL A 152 -5.46 9.07 -4.16
CA VAL A 152 -5.13 7.71 -4.63
C VAL A 152 -6.41 6.93 -4.91
N LEU A 153 -6.33 5.86 -5.72
CA LEU A 153 -7.52 5.03 -5.98
C LEU A 153 -7.90 4.21 -4.75
N THR A 154 -6.91 3.61 -4.05
CA THR A 154 -7.11 2.96 -2.76
C THR A 154 -6.00 3.34 -1.77
N PRO A 155 -6.30 3.56 -0.50
CA PRO A 155 -5.25 3.98 0.44
C PRO A 155 -4.27 2.84 0.76
N ILE A 156 -4.76 1.67 1.08
CA ILE A 156 -3.96 0.49 1.43
C ILE A 156 -4.69 -0.75 0.90
N SER A 157 -3.96 -1.59 0.19
CA SER A 157 -4.44 -2.88 -0.30
C SER A 157 -3.50 -3.99 0.13
N VAL A 158 -4.03 -5.00 0.81
CA VAL A 158 -3.32 -6.24 1.13
C VAL A 158 -4.07 -7.40 0.49
N THR A 159 -3.40 -8.14 -0.38
CA THR A 159 -3.96 -9.30 -1.06
C THR A 159 -3.02 -10.48 -0.90
N LEU A 160 -3.48 -11.52 -0.24
CA LEU A 160 -2.71 -12.75 -0.02
C LEU A 160 -3.26 -13.89 -0.89
N SER A 161 -2.37 -14.60 -1.57
CA SER A 161 -2.69 -15.81 -2.34
C SER A 161 -2.65 -17.08 -1.47
N GLU A 162 -2.91 -18.23 -2.06
CA GLU A 162 -2.92 -19.51 -1.36
C GLU A 162 -1.58 -19.88 -0.71
N ASP A 163 -0.47 -19.45 -1.31
CA ASP A 163 0.88 -19.71 -0.80
C ASP A 163 1.31 -18.78 0.34
N ASN A 164 0.43 -17.88 0.77
CA ASN A 164 0.75 -16.86 1.75
C ASN A 164 -0.11 -16.95 3.01
N ALA A 165 0.49 -16.57 4.12
CA ALA A 165 -0.18 -16.32 5.39
C ALA A 165 0.26 -14.96 5.90
N ALA A 166 -0.56 -14.34 6.76
CA ALA A 166 -0.13 -13.12 7.44
C ALA A 166 -0.37 -13.18 8.95
N GLY A 167 0.53 -12.56 9.69
CA GLY A 167 0.41 -12.32 11.11
C GLY A 167 -0.29 -11.01 11.41
N THR A 168 0.46 -10.06 11.93
CA THR A 168 -0.07 -8.78 12.42
C THR A 168 0.15 -7.66 11.42
N ILE A 169 -0.92 -6.93 11.14
CA ILE A 169 -0.91 -5.68 10.36
C ILE A 169 -1.47 -4.57 11.25
N VAL A 170 -0.69 -3.53 11.47
CA VAL A 170 -1.07 -2.36 12.29
C VAL A 170 -1.08 -1.11 11.44
N ILE A 171 -2.20 -0.39 11.47
CA ILE A 171 -2.38 0.92 10.82
C ILE A 171 -2.74 1.91 11.93
N ASP A 172 -1.88 2.89 12.20
CA ASP A 172 -2.03 3.78 13.34
C ASP A 172 -1.70 5.23 12.96
N ASP A 173 -2.56 6.16 13.33
CA ASP A 173 -2.42 7.58 13.00
C ASP A 173 -2.20 7.82 11.49
N VAL A 174 -3.15 7.35 10.69
CA VAL A 174 -3.15 7.51 9.23
C VAL A 174 -4.31 8.37 8.80
N LYS A 175 -4.02 9.39 8.01
CA LYS A 175 -5.01 10.23 7.37
C LYS A 175 -4.99 10.03 5.87
N ALA A 176 -6.10 9.57 5.28
CA ALA A 176 -6.29 9.46 3.84
C ALA A 176 -7.40 10.40 3.38
N THR A 177 -7.14 11.19 2.36
CA THR A 177 -8.11 12.13 1.78
C THR A 177 -8.20 11.98 0.28
N ASN A 178 -9.36 12.32 -0.30
CA ASN A 178 -9.59 12.20 -1.73
C ASN A 178 -9.31 10.78 -2.26
N VAL A 179 -9.77 9.76 -1.53
CA VAL A 179 -9.71 8.38 -2.01
C VAL A 179 -10.78 8.19 -3.08
N ASN A 180 -10.35 7.83 -4.30
CA ASN A 180 -11.17 8.05 -5.48
C ASN A 180 -12.06 6.88 -5.88
N HIS A 181 -11.74 5.64 -5.49
CA HIS A 181 -12.36 4.52 -6.16
C HIS A 181 -12.61 3.30 -5.27
N MET A 182 -11.59 2.82 -4.56
CA MET A 182 -11.65 1.55 -3.85
C MET A 182 -11.45 1.72 -2.34
N ALA A 183 -12.13 0.85 -1.60
CA ALA A 183 -11.97 0.72 -0.16
C ALA A 183 -10.52 0.37 0.24
N LEU A 184 -10.11 0.70 1.45
CA LEU A 184 -9.01 0.01 2.10
C LEU A 184 -9.35 -1.49 2.18
N SER A 185 -8.41 -2.36 1.87
CA SER A 185 -8.68 -3.79 1.94
C SER A 185 -7.56 -4.61 2.56
N VAL A 186 -7.94 -5.62 3.35
CA VAL A 186 -7.05 -6.71 3.77
C VAL A 186 -7.79 -8.01 3.50
N LYS A 187 -7.26 -8.79 2.56
CA LYS A 187 -7.94 -9.98 2.06
C LYS A 187 -6.96 -11.13 1.86
N SER A 188 -7.30 -12.28 2.39
CA SER A 188 -6.63 -13.55 2.11
C SER A 188 -7.58 -14.43 1.29
N TRP A 189 -7.11 -14.89 0.13
CA TRP A 189 -7.83 -15.77 -0.78
C TRP A 189 -7.46 -17.24 -0.57
N GLY A 190 -6.38 -17.49 0.17
CA GLY A 190 -5.98 -18.83 0.59
C GLY A 190 -6.74 -19.30 1.84
N SER A 191 -6.46 -20.53 2.26
CA SER A 191 -7.03 -21.13 3.47
C SER A 191 -6.49 -20.48 4.76
N ALA A 192 -5.26 -19.97 4.74
CA ALA A 192 -4.68 -19.33 5.91
C ALA A 192 -5.21 -17.89 6.08
N PRO A 193 -5.74 -17.53 7.26
CA PRO A 193 -6.18 -16.17 7.53
C PRO A 193 -5.02 -15.22 7.77
N THR A 194 -5.30 -13.91 7.70
CA THR A 194 -4.48 -12.91 8.39
C THR A 194 -4.84 -12.94 9.88
N ASP A 195 -3.87 -13.12 10.77
CA ASP A 195 -4.17 -13.33 12.20
C ASP A 195 -4.83 -12.10 12.83
N LEU A 196 -4.26 -10.92 12.63
CA LEU A 196 -4.72 -9.69 13.26
C LEU A 196 -4.56 -8.47 12.35
N VAL A 197 -5.65 -7.73 12.18
CA VAL A 197 -5.63 -6.37 11.65
C VAL A 197 -6.04 -5.41 12.77
N CYS A 198 -5.15 -4.47 13.11
CA CYS A 198 -5.39 -3.46 14.13
C CYS A 198 -5.30 -2.06 13.52
N MET A 199 -6.38 -1.29 13.60
CA MET A 199 -6.41 0.10 13.13
C MET A 199 -6.73 1.03 14.30
N ARG A 200 -5.93 2.10 14.45
CA ARG A 200 -6.12 3.10 15.51
C ARG A 200 -5.91 4.50 14.97
N ASN A 201 -6.71 5.46 15.43
CA ASN A 201 -6.55 6.87 15.08
C ASN A 201 -6.50 7.09 13.55
N VAL A 202 -7.40 6.45 12.82
CA VAL A 202 -7.42 6.47 11.36
C VAL A 202 -8.58 7.31 10.86
N HIS A 203 -8.29 8.23 9.95
CA HIS A 203 -9.30 9.03 9.26
C HIS A 203 -9.18 8.82 7.76
N MET A 204 -10.25 8.37 7.11
CA MET A 204 -10.29 8.16 5.66
C MET A 204 -11.49 8.87 5.05
N GLU A 205 -11.23 9.65 4.02
CA GLU A 205 -12.21 10.40 3.25
C GLU A 205 -12.30 9.85 1.82
N PHE A 206 -13.45 9.35 1.46
CA PHE A 206 -13.75 8.77 0.15
C PHE A 206 -14.59 9.74 -0.67
N VAL A 207 -14.26 9.86 -1.95
CA VAL A 207 -15.01 10.71 -2.88
C VAL A 207 -16.42 10.15 -3.10
N GLY A 208 -16.52 8.83 -3.22
CA GLY A 208 -17.76 8.13 -3.54
C GLY A 208 -18.07 8.16 -5.03
N LYS A 209 -18.88 7.24 -5.48
CA LYS A 209 -19.35 7.14 -6.86
C LYS A 209 -20.73 6.48 -6.91
N ASP A 210 -21.65 7.06 -7.66
CA ASP A 210 -22.95 6.45 -7.92
C ASP A 210 -22.81 5.17 -8.79
N ASP A 211 -21.79 5.14 -9.65
CA ASP A 211 -21.37 3.98 -10.43
C ASP A 211 -19.86 3.77 -10.27
N PRO A 212 -19.42 2.80 -9.46
CA PRO A 212 -18.02 2.54 -9.23
C PRO A 212 -17.37 1.67 -10.31
N ALA A 213 -17.68 1.87 -11.58
CA ALA A 213 -17.02 1.17 -12.67
C ALA A 213 -15.49 1.28 -12.55
N LEU A 214 -14.81 0.18 -12.78
CA LEU A 214 -13.34 0.17 -12.81
C LEU A 214 -12.84 1.01 -13.98
N PRO A 215 -11.70 1.69 -13.85
CA PRO A 215 -10.98 2.22 -14.98
C PRO A 215 -10.68 1.12 -16.00
N SER A 216 -10.67 1.46 -17.30
CA SER A 216 -10.49 0.48 -18.39
C SER A 216 -9.24 -0.39 -18.27
N TRP A 217 -8.17 0.14 -17.67
CA TRP A 217 -6.93 -0.61 -17.47
C TRP A 217 -7.00 -1.67 -16.35
N PHE A 218 -8.12 -1.76 -15.63
CA PHE A 218 -8.44 -2.89 -14.75
C PHE A 218 -9.23 -3.99 -15.43
N GLU A 219 -9.71 -3.77 -16.67
CA GLU A 219 -10.46 -4.77 -17.40
C GLU A 219 -9.65 -6.07 -17.57
N GLY A 220 -10.31 -7.20 -17.37
CA GLY A 220 -9.69 -8.51 -17.46
C GLY A 220 -8.82 -8.90 -16.25
N LYS A 221 -8.73 -8.07 -15.23
CA LYS A 221 -8.06 -8.44 -13.98
C LYS A 221 -8.90 -9.41 -13.17
N ASP A 222 -8.23 -10.35 -12.51
CA ASP A 222 -8.88 -11.25 -11.58
C ASP A 222 -9.49 -10.47 -10.41
N PHE A 223 -10.66 -10.90 -9.96
CA PHE A 223 -11.36 -10.27 -8.82
C PHE A 223 -10.50 -10.23 -7.56
N SER A 224 -9.64 -11.22 -7.35
CA SER A 224 -8.69 -11.25 -6.22
C SER A 224 -7.65 -10.13 -6.29
N GLU A 225 -7.32 -9.66 -7.48
CA GLU A 225 -6.32 -8.61 -7.68
C GLU A 225 -6.91 -7.20 -7.53
N TRP A 226 -7.97 -6.90 -8.27
CA TRP A 226 -8.50 -5.55 -8.41
C TRP A 226 -10.03 -5.49 -8.33
N PRO A 227 -10.63 -5.95 -7.25
CA PRO A 227 -12.07 -5.98 -7.17
C PRO A 227 -12.68 -4.59 -7.01
N VAL A 228 -13.78 -4.38 -7.67
CA VAL A 228 -14.75 -3.40 -7.18
C VAL A 228 -15.41 -4.01 -5.97
N PHE A 229 -15.04 -3.55 -4.79
CA PHE A 229 -15.63 -4.08 -3.57
C PHE A 229 -17.10 -3.70 -3.44
N PRO A 230 -17.91 -4.57 -2.85
CA PRO A 230 -19.29 -4.25 -2.51
C PRO A 230 -19.39 -3.27 -1.31
N CYS A 231 -18.31 -2.55 -1.01
CA CYS A 231 -18.23 -1.50 -0.01
C CYS A 231 -17.33 -0.36 -0.47
N TRP A 232 -17.57 0.85 0.07
CA TRP A 232 -16.78 2.01 -0.31
C TRP A 232 -15.61 2.32 0.65
N GLY A 233 -15.66 1.86 1.89
CA GLY A 233 -14.72 2.26 2.94
C GLY A 233 -13.68 1.20 3.29
N MET A 234 -14.08 0.05 3.83
CA MET A 234 -13.17 -1.02 4.26
C MET A 234 -13.70 -2.41 3.92
N TYR A 235 -12.81 -3.27 3.42
CA TYR A 235 -13.09 -4.67 3.10
C TYR A 235 -12.10 -5.60 3.79
N PHE A 236 -12.62 -6.50 4.62
CA PHE A 236 -11.83 -7.50 5.35
C PHE A 236 -12.29 -8.90 4.96
N ARG A 237 -11.38 -9.72 4.42
CA ARG A 237 -11.69 -11.10 4.04
C ARG A 237 -10.71 -12.10 4.64
N ASN A 238 -11.26 -13.14 5.27
CA ASN A 238 -10.53 -14.24 5.91
C ASN A 238 -9.50 -13.72 6.93
N ILE A 239 -9.99 -13.06 7.96
CA ILE A 239 -9.19 -12.43 9.02
C ILE A 239 -9.52 -13.09 10.36
N GLY A 240 -8.49 -13.46 11.12
CA GLY A 240 -8.66 -14.02 12.46
C GLY A 240 -9.31 -13.02 13.42
N GLN A 241 -8.83 -11.79 13.46
CA GLN A 241 -9.41 -10.72 14.27
C GLN A 241 -9.20 -9.34 13.66
N VAL A 242 -10.25 -8.51 13.67
CA VAL A 242 -10.20 -7.08 13.32
C VAL A 242 -10.42 -6.25 14.58
N LYS A 243 -9.52 -5.29 14.86
CA LYS A 243 -9.64 -4.33 15.96
C LYS A 243 -9.61 -2.91 15.40
N LEU A 244 -10.67 -2.14 15.62
CA LEU A 244 -10.80 -0.75 15.20
C LEU A 244 -10.99 0.13 16.42
N LYS A 245 -10.12 1.14 16.58
CA LYS A 245 -10.23 2.13 17.66
C LYS A 245 -10.03 3.53 17.11
N ASN A 246 -10.99 4.43 17.34
CA ASN A 246 -10.93 5.80 16.85
C ASN A 246 -10.71 5.83 15.32
N VAL A 247 -11.58 5.14 14.57
CA VAL A 247 -11.55 5.09 13.10
C VAL A 247 -12.73 5.85 12.55
N THR A 248 -12.47 6.82 11.70
CA THR A 248 -13.49 7.61 11.02
C THR A 248 -13.45 7.35 9.52
N LEU A 249 -14.57 6.95 8.94
CA LEU A 249 -14.79 6.88 7.50
C LEU A 249 -15.73 8.00 7.11
N GLN A 250 -15.33 8.83 6.18
CA GLN A 250 -16.12 9.94 5.66
C GLN A 250 -16.38 9.76 4.17
N LEU A 251 -17.64 9.77 3.78
CA LEU A 251 -18.06 9.80 2.38
C LEU A 251 -18.40 11.24 2.00
N LYS A 252 -17.72 11.79 0.99
CA LYS A 252 -17.94 13.16 0.51
C LYS A 252 -19.09 13.27 -0.48
N GLY A 253 -19.16 12.35 -1.42
CA GLY A 253 -20.19 12.30 -2.45
C GLY A 253 -21.26 11.26 -2.12
N LYS A 254 -21.84 10.69 -3.16
CA LYS A 254 -22.81 9.58 -3.06
C LYS A 254 -22.11 8.26 -3.30
N ASP A 255 -22.55 7.22 -2.64
CA ASP A 255 -22.20 5.85 -2.94
C ASP A 255 -23.32 4.94 -2.43
N TYR A 256 -23.76 3.97 -3.23
CA TYR A 256 -24.82 3.04 -2.88
C TYR A 256 -24.33 1.83 -2.09
N ARG A 257 -23.01 1.62 -2.04
CA ARG A 257 -22.40 0.49 -1.34
C ARG A 257 -22.37 0.71 0.17
N THR A 258 -22.24 -0.36 0.92
CA THR A 258 -22.07 -0.26 2.38
C THR A 258 -20.68 0.30 2.74
N PRO A 259 -20.51 0.92 3.92
CA PRO A 259 -19.21 1.44 4.32
C PRO A 259 -18.16 0.35 4.63
N ILE A 260 -18.55 -0.75 5.24
CA ILE A 260 -17.61 -1.79 5.69
C ILE A 260 -18.22 -3.17 5.43
N ILE A 261 -17.37 -4.09 4.96
CA ILE A 261 -17.71 -5.51 4.88
C ILE A 261 -16.67 -6.35 5.61
N TYR A 262 -17.18 -7.28 6.42
CA TYR A 262 -16.44 -8.33 7.11
C TYR A 262 -16.81 -9.67 6.48
N ASP A 263 -15.98 -10.14 5.56
CA ASP A 263 -16.16 -11.40 4.83
C ASP A 263 -15.29 -12.50 5.47
N ASN A 264 -15.93 -13.44 6.16
CA ASN A 264 -15.23 -14.49 6.90
C ASN A 264 -14.22 -13.94 7.94
N VAL A 265 -14.64 -13.06 8.82
CA VAL A 265 -13.85 -12.64 9.98
C VAL A 265 -14.15 -13.56 11.16
N HIS A 266 -13.15 -14.32 11.64
CA HIS A 266 -13.36 -15.45 12.55
C HIS A 266 -13.80 -15.03 13.95
N LYS A 267 -13.26 -13.93 14.48
CA LYS A 267 -13.71 -13.37 15.75
C LYS A 267 -14.51 -12.10 15.50
N LYS A 268 -15.58 -11.90 16.26
CA LYS A 268 -16.38 -10.67 16.18
C LYS A 268 -15.46 -9.44 16.17
N PRO A 269 -15.57 -8.56 15.17
CA PRO A 269 -14.80 -7.34 15.13
C PRO A 269 -14.97 -6.50 16.40
N SER A 270 -13.86 -6.03 16.95
CA SER A 270 -13.87 -5.14 18.11
C SER A 270 -13.78 -3.69 17.64
N THR A 271 -14.79 -2.89 17.96
CA THR A 271 -14.86 -1.48 17.55
C THR A 271 -15.03 -0.58 18.76
N SER A 272 -14.27 0.52 18.83
CA SER A 272 -14.47 1.55 19.86
C SER A 272 -14.17 2.94 19.28
N ALA A 273 -15.00 3.93 19.62
CA ALA A 273 -14.91 5.30 19.13
C ALA A 273 -14.79 5.40 17.59
N CYS A 274 -15.54 4.55 16.87
CA CYS A 274 -15.55 4.56 15.41
C CYS A 274 -16.76 5.33 14.90
N SER A 275 -16.60 6.04 13.78
CA SER A 275 -17.66 6.81 13.16
C SER A 275 -17.68 6.63 11.63
N ILE A 276 -18.89 6.63 11.07
CA ILE A 276 -19.13 6.68 9.64
C ILE A 276 -19.93 7.94 9.36
N ILE A 277 -19.35 8.82 8.57
CA ILE A 277 -19.93 10.12 8.24
C ILE A 277 -20.28 10.11 6.76
N THR A 278 -21.56 10.20 6.47
CA THR A 278 -22.06 10.39 5.10
C THR A 278 -22.69 11.78 5.02
N LYS A 279 -22.26 12.60 4.08
CA LYS A 279 -22.98 13.82 3.78
C LYS A 279 -24.22 13.43 2.98
N THR A 280 -25.40 13.50 3.58
CA THR A 280 -26.64 13.56 2.82
C THR A 280 -26.55 14.79 1.93
N ALA A 281 -26.59 14.59 0.62
CA ALA A 281 -26.81 15.69 -0.31
C ALA A 281 -28.14 16.36 0.08
N LYS A 282 -28.07 17.67 0.44
CA LYS A 282 -29.26 18.50 0.57
C LYS A 282 -29.77 18.78 -0.83
#